data_302e1f0063d5607a26d4774e713fa712
#
_entry.id   302e1f0063d5607a26d4774e713fa712
#
_cell.length_a   1.000
_cell.length_b   1.000
_cell.length_c   1.000
_cell.angle_alpha   90.00
_cell.angle_beta   90.00
_cell.angle_gamma   90.00
#
_symmetry.space_group_name_H-M   'P 1'
#
loop_
_entity.id
_entity.type
_entity.pdbx_description
1 polymer ?
#
loop_
_entity_poly.entity_id
_entity_poly.type
_entity_poly.pdbx_seq_one_letter_code
_entity_poly.pdbx_strand_id
1 'polypeptide(L)'
;MSVLVYTESDNGKFKKNALEAASYAHKLAEQLGTTVTAITINVEDSEVIGNYGVSKILKVTSDKLSIFNAKAYATAIAQAVENEGASAIVVS
;
A
#
# COMPACT_ATOMS: atom_id res chain seq x y z
N MET A 1 8.47 2.16 -12.63
CA MET A 1 9.21 2.12 -11.37
C MET A 1 8.51 3.02 -10.35
N SER A 2 8.24 2.51 -9.16
CA SER A 2 7.53 3.28 -8.14
C SER A 2 7.98 2.87 -6.75
N VAL A 3 7.60 3.67 -5.74
CA VAL A 3 7.69 3.27 -4.34
C VAL A 3 6.36 2.61 -4.00
N LEU A 4 6.41 1.36 -3.52
CA LEU A 4 5.22 0.64 -3.10
C LEU A 4 5.05 0.81 -1.59
N VAL A 5 3.85 1.17 -1.16
CA VAL A 5 3.53 1.25 0.27
C VAL A 5 2.40 0.29 0.60
N TYR A 6 2.62 -0.57 1.61
CA TYR A 6 1.56 -1.38 2.16
C TYR A 6 0.85 -0.58 3.24
N THR A 7 -0.45 -0.40 3.07
CA THR A 7 -1.26 0.42 3.97
C THR A 7 -2.08 -0.49 4.89
N GLU A 8 -1.66 -0.55 6.15
CA GLU A 8 -2.32 -1.38 7.13
C GLU A 8 -3.74 -0.90 7.41
N SER A 9 -4.67 -1.84 7.52
CA SER A 9 -6.07 -1.53 7.75
C SER A 9 -6.66 -2.44 8.81
N ASP A 10 -7.78 -2.02 9.38
CA ASP A 10 -8.54 -2.77 10.37
C ASP A 10 -10.03 -2.50 10.14
N ASN A 11 -10.82 -3.57 10.05
CA ASN A 11 -12.27 -3.49 9.81
C ASN A 11 -12.62 -2.63 8.59
N GLY A 12 -11.86 -2.75 7.51
CA GLY A 12 -12.11 -2.04 6.26
C GLY A 12 -11.65 -0.59 6.24
N LYS A 13 -10.95 -0.13 7.27
CA LYS A 13 -10.48 1.25 7.37
C LYS A 13 -8.99 1.31 7.61
N PHE A 14 -8.33 2.33 7.06
CA PHE A 14 -6.90 2.53 7.28
C PHE A 14 -6.62 2.86 8.74
N LYS A 15 -5.53 2.30 9.26
CA LYS A 15 -4.98 2.71 10.54
C LYS A 15 -4.19 4.01 10.37
N LYS A 16 -3.99 4.72 11.47
CA LYS A 16 -3.23 5.97 11.46
C LYS A 16 -1.81 5.77 10.91
N ASN A 17 -1.16 4.68 11.28
CA ASN A 17 0.20 4.38 10.81
C ASN A 17 0.25 4.14 9.30
N ALA A 18 -0.84 3.70 8.68
CA ALA A 18 -0.92 3.55 7.23
C ALA A 18 -0.85 4.92 6.53
N LEU A 19 -1.55 5.91 7.09
CA LEU A 19 -1.53 7.27 6.54
C LEU A 19 -0.15 7.90 6.68
N GLU A 20 0.51 7.66 7.81
CA GLU A 20 1.88 8.12 8.05
C GLU A 20 2.86 7.45 7.09
N ALA A 21 2.70 6.13 6.87
CA ALA A 21 3.54 5.39 5.93
C ALA A 21 3.38 5.90 4.49
N ALA A 22 2.15 6.24 4.09
CA ALA A 22 1.89 6.80 2.76
C ALA A 22 2.60 8.14 2.59
N SER A 23 2.53 9.01 3.59
CA SER A 23 3.22 10.31 3.56
C SER A 23 4.74 10.14 3.51
N TYR A 24 5.28 9.18 4.25
CA TYR A 24 6.69 8.86 4.22
C TYR A 24 7.11 8.37 2.83
N ALA A 25 6.31 7.46 2.25
CA ALA A 25 6.57 6.93 0.91
C ALA A 25 6.56 8.05 -0.13
N HIS A 26 5.67 9.02 0.02
CA HIS A 26 5.61 10.16 -0.90
C HIS A 26 6.91 10.97 -0.86
N LYS A 27 7.43 11.25 0.33
CA LYS A 27 8.70 11.97 0.46
C LYS A 27 9.86 11.18 -0.14
N LEU A 28 9.89 9.88 0.09
CA LEU A 28 10.91 9.02 -0.47
C LEU A 28 10.83 9.01 -2.00
N ALA A 29 9.62 8.92 -2.55
CA ALA A 29 9.41 8.92 -4.00
C ALA A 29 9.88 10.23 -4.62
N GLU A 30 9.63 11.36 -3.97
CA GLU A 30 10.12 12.65 -4.45
C GLU A 30 11.65 12.67 -4.56
N GLN A 31 12.34 12.12 -3.58
CA GLN A 31 13.81 12.02 -3.59
C GLN A 31 14.31 11.11 -4.70
N LEU A 32 13.56 10.08 -5.03
CA LEU A 32 13.92 9.11 -6.06
C LEU A 32 13.42 9.52 -7.46
N GLY A 33 12.66 10.61 -7.55
CA GLY A 33 12.12 11.08 -8.83
C GLY A 33 11.04 10.18 -9.39
N THR A 34 10.21 9.58 -8.53
CA THR A 34 9.16 8.66 -8.95
C THR A 34 7.87 8.90 -8.17
N THR A 35 6.91 8.00 -8.31
CA THR A 35 5.59 8.11 -7.70
C THR A 35 5.35 7.00 -6.70
N VAL A 36 4.23 7.08 -5.96
CA VAL A 36 3.85 6.10 -4.95
C VAL A 36 2.67 5.29 -5.45
N THR A 37 2.78 3.96 -5.30
CA THR A 37 1.69 3.03 -5.48
C THR A 37 1.37 2.40 -4.13
N ALA A 38 0.12 2.53 -3.69
CA ALA A 38 -0.33 1.90 -2.46
C ALA A 38 -1.00 0.58 -2.75
N ILE A 39 -0.75 -0.42 -1.90
CA ILE A 39 -1.51 -1.66 -1.91
C ILE A 39 -2.45 -1.65 -0.71
N THR A 40 -3.74 -1.87 -0.96
CA THR A 40 -4.77 -1.92 0.09
C THR A 40 -5.42 -3.29 0.07
N ILE A 41 -5.72 -3.82 1.25
CA ILE A 41 -6.33 -5.14 1.39
C ILE A 41 -7.65 -5.00 2.14
N ASN A 42 -8.76 -5.30 1.46
CA ASN A 42 -10.11 -5.26 2.02
C ASN A 42 -10.49 -3.91 2.66
N VAL A 43 -10.09 -2.80 2.01
CA VAL A 43 -10.45 -1.46 2.44
C VAL A 43 -11.64 -0.96 1.62
N GLU A 44 -12.68 -0.46 2.30
CA GLU A 44 -13.90 0.00 1.63
C GLU A 44 -13.69 1.32 0.89
N ASP A 45 -13.04 2.28 1.52
CA ASP A 45 -12.84 3.62 0.99
C ASP A 45 -11.35 3.89 0.78
N SER A 46 -10.76 3.16 -0.17
CA SER A 46 -9.33 3.23 -0.41
C SER A 46 -8.87 4.55 -1.04
N GLU A 47 -9.79 5.29 -1.67
CA GLU A 47 -9.45 6.56 -2.32
C GLU A 47 -8.92 7.61 -1.34
N VAL A 48 -9.24 7.50 -0.07
CA VAL A 48 -8.76 8.41 0.98
C VAL A 48 -7.24 8.49 1.00
N ILE A 49 -6.57 7.37 0.71
CA ILE A 49 -5.10 7.34 0.74
C ILE A 49 -4.47 8.23 -0.33
N GLY A 50 -5.21 8.55 -1.38
CA GLY A 50 -4.74 9.46 -2.43
C GLY A 50 -4.44 10.86 -1.93
N ASN A 51 -5.07 11.27 -0.82
CA ASN A 51 -4.82 12.58 -0.21
C ASN A 51 -3.45 12.66 0.47
N TYR A 52 -2.74 11.55 0.56
CA TYR A 52 -1.44 11.45 1.23
C TYR A 52 -0.29 11.26 0.24
N GLY A 53 -0.50 11.65 -1.02
CA GLY A 53 0.56 11.63 -2.03
C GLY A 53 0.70 10.33 -2.79
N VAL A 54 -0.33 9.46 -2.72
CA VAL A 54 -0.36 8.21 -3.47
C VAL A 54 -0.95 8.47 -4.85
N SER A 55 -0.25 8.02 -5.91
CA SER A 55 -0.66 8.24 -7.29
C SER A 55 -1.47 7.08 -7.85
N LYS A 56 -1.24 5.86 -7.36
CA LYS A 56 -1.92 4.67 -7.85
C LYS A 56 -2.28 3.78 -6.67
N ILE A 57 -3.46 3.20 -6.72
CA ILE A 57 -3.96 2.31 -5.66
C ILE A 57 -4.22 0.93 -6.25
N LEU A 58 -3.54 -0.09 -5.71
CA LEU A 58 -3.80 -1.48 -6.04
C LEU A 58 -4.74 -2.03 -4.97
N LYS A 59 -5.98 -2.20 -5.36
CA LYS A 59 -7.03 -2.60 -4.44
C LYS A 59 -7.19 -4.12 -4.47
N VAL A 60 -6.86 -4.77 -3.36
CA VAL A 60 -7.00 -6.22 -3.20
C VAL A 60 -8.23 -6.49 -2.34
N THR A 61 -9.17 -7.25 -2.86
CA THR A 61 -10.38 -7.65 -2.13
C THR A 61 -10.49 -9.16 -2.17
N SER A 62 -10.46 -9.80 -1.00
CA SER A 62 -10.53 -11.25 -0.92
C SER A 62 -11.02 -11.68 0.46
N ASP A 63 -12.01 -12.58 0.48
CA ASP A 63 -12.50 -13.18 1.72
C ASP A 63 -11.42 -14.00 2.42
N LYS A 64 -10.48 -14.54 1.67
CA LYS A 64 -9.35 -15.30 2.22
C LYS A 64 -8.40 -14.42 3.03
N LEU A 65 -8.42 -13.11 2.80
CA LEU A 65 -7.58 -12.14 3.50
C LEU A 65 -8.36 -11.36 4.56
N SER A 66 -9.59 -11.78 4.87
CA SER A 66 -10.41 -11.11 5.88
C SER A 66 -9.84 -11.28 7.29
N ILE A 67 -9.10 -12.37 7.52
CA ILE A 67 -8.35 -12.60 8.75
C ILE A 67 -6.88 -12.46 8.41
N PHE A 68 -6.15 -11.70 9.21
CA PHE A 68 -4.73 -11.48 8.95
C PHE A 68 -3.96 -12.79 8.92
N ASN A 69 -3.24 -13.02 7.82
CA ASN A 69 -2.33 -14.14 7.65
C ASN A 69 -1.06 -13.60 7.02
N ALA A 70 0.02 -13.57 7.80
CA ALA A 70 1.27 -12.93 7.39
C ALA A 70 1.80 -13.50 6.06
N LYS A 71 1.69 -14.81 5.86
CA LYS A 71 2.17 -15.45 4.64
C LYS A 71 1.37 -15.02 3.41
N ALA A 72 0.03 -14.98 3.53
CA ALA A 72 -0.84 -14.58 2.43
C ALA A 72 -0.63 -13.11 2.09
N TYR A 73 -0.50 -12.25 3.09
CA TYR A 73 -0.25 -10.83 2.89
C TYR A 73 1.11 -10.60 2.24
N ALA A 74 2.14 -11.30 2.71
CA ALA A 74 3.48 -11.22 2.12
C ALA A 74 3.48 -11.64 0.66
N THR A 75 2.74 -12.70 0.32
CA THR A 75 2.61 -13.17 -1.06
C THR A 75 1.94 -12.10 -1.95
N ALA A 76 0.87 -11.49 -1.46
CA ALA A 76 0.18 -10.44 -2.21
C ALA A 76 1.08 -9.23 -2.45
N ILE A 77 1.82 -8.82 -1.42
CA ILE A 77 2.75 -7.69 -1.51
C ILE A 77 3.89 -8.01 -2.48
N ALA A 78 4.45 -9.20 -2.40
CA ALA A 78 5.53 -9.64 -3.29
C ALA A 78 5.08 -9.62 -4.76
N GLN A 79 3.87 -10.09 -5.05
CA GLN A 79 3.32 -10.03 -6.40
C GLN A 79 3.15 -8.59 -6.88
N ALA A 80 2.69 -7.70 -6.00
CA ALA A 80 2.53 -6.30 -6.36
C ALA A 80 3.88 -5.65 -6.66
N VAL A 81 4.90 -5.95 -5.86
CA VAL A 81 6.27 -5.46 -6.11
C VAL A 81 6.76 -5.87 -7.49
N GLU A 82 6.58 -7.14 -7.82
CA GLU A 82 7.02 -7.67 -9.12
C GLU A 82 6.23 -7.04 -10.27
N ASN A 83 4.91 -6.98 -10.16
CA ASN A 83 4.06 -6.45 -11.23
C ASN A 83 4.26 -4.96 -11.47
N GLU A 84 4.55 -4.19 -10.43
CA GLU A 84 4.73 -2.74 -10.54
C GLU A 84 6.19 -2.33 -10.77
N GLY A 85 7.12 -3.26 -10.70
CA GLY A 85 8.54 -2.93 -10.83
C GLY A 85 9.00 -1.94 -9.76
N ALA A 86 8.53 -2.15 -8.53
CA ALA A 86 8.82 -1.21 -7.44
C ALA A 86 10.31 -1.18 -7.11
N SER A 87 10.84 0.02 -6.88
CA SER A 87 12.24 0.23 -6.51
C SER A 87 12.45 0.26 -5.00
N ALA A 88 11.37 0.47 -4.23
CA ALA A 88 11.43 0.47 -2.78
C ALA A 88 10.05 0.09 -2.22
N ILE A 89 10.05 -0.44 -1.00
CA ILE A 89 8.83 -0.84 -0.29
C ILE A 89 8.81 -0.15 1.05
N VAL A 90 7.66 0.46 1.40
CA VAL A 90 7.43 1.05 2.71
C VAL A 90 6.31 0.26 3.38
N VAL A 91 6.53 -0.17 4.61
CA VAL A 91 5.57 -0.96 5.39
C VAL A 91 5.24 -0.22 6.67
N SER A 92 3.96 -0.14 6.98
CA SER A 92 3.50 0.48 8.22
C SER A 92 3.57 -0.45 9.42
#